data_0dcf1e7112514b7248091be0d623eeae
#
_entry.id   0dcf1e7112514b7248091be0d623eeae
#
_cell.length_a   1.000
_cell.length_b   1.000
_cell.length_c   1.000
_cell.angle_alpha   90.00
_cell.angle_beta   90.00
_cell.angle_gamma   90.00
#
_symmetry.space_group_name_H-M   'P 1'
#
loop_
_entity.id
_entity.type
_entity.pdbx_description
1 polymer ?
#
loop_
_entity_poly.entity_id
_entity_poly.type
_entity_poly.pdbx_seq_one_letter_code
_entity_poly.pdbx_strand_id
1 'polypeptide(L)'
;MTTTIKTLIHKSKMSIPRLALTGILAGAATLLAAGPGATNEIEQSHDHTSAVPARLVDLVRVYTQQFTNVNAATAANYQPLFGCVTGPDQGAMGVHYINLTLYADGLIDSSKPEALIYEPSNGALRLVGVEYIVDAATWSKNNTSPPMLEGQAFQFVGSPNRYGLPAFYELHVWAWRDNPNGAFVDWNTKVTCEGQ
;
A
#
# COMPACT_ATOMS: atom_id res chain seq x y z
N MET A 1 -33.79 -15.81 -40.26
CA MET A 1 -34.15 -14.38 -40.09
C MET A 1 -32.94 -13.65 -39.52
N THR A 2 -32.21 -12.95 -40.39
CA THR A 2 -30.91 -12.33 -40.09
C THR A 2 -31.13 -10.83 -39.93
N THR A 3 -30.98 -10.29 -38.75
CA THR A 3 -31.12 -8.84 -38.50
C THR A 3 -29.76 -8.22 -38.35
N THR A 4 -29.37 -7.41 -39.33
CA THR A 4 -28.14 -6.64 -39.40
C THR A 4 -28.34 -5.31 -38.65
N ILE A 5 -27.54 -5.03 -37.60
CA ILE A 5 -27.52 -3.73 -36.94
C ILE A 5 -26.36 -2.93 -37.48
N LYS A 6 -26.68 -1.79 -38.13
CA LYS A 6 -25.71 -0.80 -38.63
C LYS A 6 -25.20 0.09 -37.51
N THR A 7 -23.89 0.15 -37.35
CA THR A 7 -23.17 1.06 -36.47
C THR A 7 -23.21 2.48 -37.01
N LEU A 8 -23.70 3.43 -36.21
CA LEU A 8 -23.59 4.85 -36.48
C LEU A 8 -22.35 5.42 -35.72
N ILE A 9 -21.34 5.81 -36.47
CA ILE A 9 -20.16 6.50 -35.91
C ILE A 9 -20.42 8.01 -36.00
N HIS A 10 -20.56 8.68 -34.85
CA HIS A 10 -20.64 10.12 -34.75
C HIS A 10 -19.26 10.70 -34.44
N LYS A 11 -18.64 11.36 -35.47
CA LYS A 11 -17.37 12.11 -35.30
C LYS A 11 -17.69 13.53 -34.80
N SER A 12 -17.36 13.81 -33.56
CA SER A 12 -17.36 15.18 -33.02
C SER A 12 -15.98 15.82 -33.26
N LYS A 13 -15.97 16.91 -34.02
CA LYS A 13 -14.80 17.77 -34.21
C LYS A 13 -14.77 18.81 -33.10
N MET A 14 -13.76 18.77 -32.23
CA MET A 14 -13.50 19.81 -31.26
C MET A 14 -12.51 20.83 -31.86
N SER A 15 -12.96 22.09 -31.98
CA SER A 15 -12.20 23.23 -32.49
C SER A 15 -11.49 23.92 -31.32
N ILE A 16 -10.19 24.19 -31.48
CA ILE A 16 -9.37 24.92 -30.49
C ILE A 16 -9.26 26.38 -30.92
N PRO A 17 -9.60 27.34 -30.09
CA PRO A 17 -9.35 28.74 -30.39
C PRO A 17 -7.89 29.15 -30.09
N ARG A 18 -7.23 29.75 -31.06
CA ARG A 18 -5.93 30.41 -30.91
C ARG A 18 -6.14 31.77 -30.23
N LEU A 19 -5.42 32.00 -29.14
CA LEU A 19 -5.33 33.31 -28.52
C LEU A 19 -4.06 34.03 -29.00
N ALA A 20 -4.24 35.24 -29.48
CA ALA A 20 -3.20 36.07 -30.06
C ALA A 20 -2.39 36.80 -28.98
N LEU A 21 -1.10 36.97 -29.30
CA LEU A 21 -0.06 37.65 -28.55
C LEU A 21 0.04 39.08 -29.06
N THR A 22 -0.13 40.12 -28.19
CA THR A 22 0.37 41.46 -28.47
C THR A 22 0.58 42.24 -27.17
N GLY A 23 1.72 42.96 -27.09
CA GLY A 23 1.88 44.09 -26.18
C GLY A 23 3.25 44.17 -25.48
N ILE A 24 4.23 44.75 -26.19
CA ILE A 24 5.50 45.27 -25.66
C ILE A 24 5.24 46.65 -25.06
N LEU A 25 5.69 46.91 -23.82
CA LEU A 25 5.96 48.27 -23.36
C LEU A 25 7.20 48.27 -22.46
N ALA A 26 8.19 48.99 -22.94
CA ALA A 26 9.42 49.34 -22.23
C ALA A 26 9.15 50.45 -21.20
N GLY A 27 9.67 50.27 -19.98
CA GLY A 27 9.66 51.30 -18.93
C GLY A 27 11.01 51.32 -18.22
N ALA A 28 11.63 52.49 -18.21
CA ALA A 28 13.00 52.74 -17.81
C ALA A 28 13.29 52.58 -16.31
N ALA A 29 14.53 52.29 -16.03
CA ALA A 29 15.14 52.06 -14.74
C ALA A 29 15.22 53.32 -13.86
N THR A 30 15.03 53.12 -12.56
CA THR A 30 15.64 53.98 -11.53
C THR A 30 16.34 53.09 -10.52
N LEU A 31 17.67 53.20 -10.45
CA LEU A 31 18.49 52.59 -9.39
C LEU A 31 18.24 53.36 -8.08
N LEU A 32 17.77 52.68 -7.06
CA LEU A 32 17.98 53.08 -5.67
C LEU A 32 18.81 51.98 -4.99
N ALA A 33 20.00 52.38 -4.56
CA ALA A 33 20.84 51.53 -3.70
C ALA A 33 20.22 51.47 -2.30
N ALA A 34 19.89 50.31 -1.84
CA ALA A 34 19.56 50.00 -0.45
C ALA A 34 20.56 48.99 0.07
N GLY A 35 21.06 49.24 1.25
CA GLY A 35 22.13 48.46 1.92
C GLY A 35 21.75 47.06 2.31
N PRO A 36 22.71 46.26 2.88
CA PRO A 36 22.52 44.82 3.16
C PRO A 36 21.59 44.62 4.36
N GLY A 37 20.31 44.39 4.05
CA GLY A 37 19.38 43.82 5.01
C GLY A 37 19.56 42.32 5.02
N ALA A 38 19.97 41.75 6.15
CA ALA A 38 19.98 40.31 6.38
C ALA A 38 18.54 39.77 6.27
N THR A 39 18.21 39.17 5.13
CA THR A 39 17.01 38.35 5.00
C THR A 39 17.30 37.02 5.68
N ASN A 40 16.68 36.78 6.84
CA ASN A 40 16.50 35.44 7.36
C ASN A 40 15.62 34.68 6.35
N GLU A 41 16.24 34.01 5.41
CA GLU A 41 15.57 32.92 4.69
C GLU A 41 15.35 31.80 5.70
N ILE A 42 14.09 31.66 6.14
CA ILE A 42 13.61 30.45 6.78
C ILE A 42 13.66 29.40 5.68
N GLU A 43 14.73 28.62 5.59
CA GLU A 43 14.75 27.38 4.85
C GLU A 43 13.65 26.49 5.46
N GLN A 44 12.46 26.53 4.88
CA GLN A 44 11.49 25.48 5.06
C GLN A 44 12.07 24.24 4.37
N SER A 45 12.82 23.48 5.12
CA SER A 45 13.16 22.11 4.76
C SER A 45 11.83 21.32 4.63
N HIS A 46 11.30 21.28 3.43
CA HIS A 46 10.24 20.35 3.09
C HIS A 46 10.83 18.96 3.00
N ASP A 47 10.99 18.31 4.14
CA ASP A 47 11.26 16.88 4.22
C ASP A 47 9.98 16.11 3.81
N HIS A 48 9.77 16.01 2.50
CA HIS A 48 8.62 15.32 1.92
C HIS A 48 8.81 13.80 1.82
N THR A 49 9.92 13.25 2.29
CA THR A 49 10.26 11.83 2.11
C THR A 49 9.80 10.93 3.24
N SER A 50 9.36 11.47 4.39
CA SER A 50 9.04 10.66 5.59
C SER A 50 7.54 10.46 5.87
N ALA A 51 6.64 11.22 5.24
CA ALA A 51 5.24 11.29 5.69
C ALA A 51 4.34 10.13 5.19
N VAL A 52 4.57 9.61 4.00
CA VAL A 52 3.67 8.63 3.37
C VAL A 52 3.82 7.21 3.96
N PRO A 53 5.04 6.68 4.16
CA PRO A 53 5.21 5.38 4.84
C PRO A 53 4.67 5.36 6.28
N ALA A 54 4.87 6.43 7.03
CA ALA A 54 4.40 6.52 8.41
C ALA A 54 2.87 6.44 8.52
N ARG A 55 2.14 7.03 7.58
CA ARG A 55 0.67 7.09 7.62
C ARG A 55 0.02 5.70 7.61
N LEU A 56 0.40 4.81 6.68
CA LEU A 56 -0.20 3.47 6.62
C LEU A 56 0.15 2.65 7.86
N VAL A 57 1.39 2.73 8.34
CA VAL A 57 1.82 2.06 9.58
C VAL A 57 0.97 2.52 10.78
N ASP A 58 0.71 3.82 10.90
CA ASP A 58 -0.10 4.36 12.00
C ASP A 58 -1.58 3.98 11.88
N LEU A 59 -2.14 3.99 10.67
CA LEU A 59 -3.51 3.49 10.43
C LEU A 59 -3.64 2.03 10.82
N VAL A 60 -2.70 1.18 10.41
CA VAL A 60 -2.68 -0.24 10.78
C VAL A 60 -2.65 -0.42 12.29
N ARG A 61 -1.82 0.32 13.02
CA ARG A 61 -1.78 0.27 14.50
C ARG A 61 -3.15 0.60 15.11
N VAL A 62 -3.79 1.66 14.63
CA VAL A 62 -5.12 2.07 15.14
C VAL A 62 -6.17 1.00 14.90
N TYR A 63 -6.26 0.48 13.69
CA TYR A 63 -7.33 -0.45 13.32
C TYR A 63 -7.10 -1.88 13.84
N THR A 64 -5.84 -2.28 14.08
CA THR A 64 -5.51 -3.65 14.49
C THR A 64 -5.10 -3.79 15.96
N GLN A 65 -5.13 -2.72 16.76
CA GLN A 65 -4.75 -2.75 18.18
C GLN A 65 -5.49 -3.84 18.99
N GLN A 66 -6.76 -4.06 18.72
CA GLN A 66 -7.55 -5.11 19.38
C GLN A 66 -7.01 -6.52 19.11
N PHE A 67 -6.36 -6.73 17.98
CA PHE A 67 -5.82 -8.02 17.54
C PHE A 67 -4.44 -8.35 18.12
N THR A 68 -3.88 -7.48 18.97
CA THR A 68 -2.76 -7.86 19.84
C THR A 68 -3.15 -9.03 20.77
N ASN A 69 -4.44 -9.22 21.00
CA ASN A 69 -5.03 -10.43 21.56
C ASN A 69 -5.51 -11.34 20.41
N VAL A 70 -4.83 -12.46 20.20
CA VAL A 70 -5.16 -13.42 19.13
C VAL A 70 -6.58 -14.00 19.23
N ASN A 71 -7.15 -14.07 20.43
CA ASN A 71 -8.55 -14.50 20.60
C ASN A 71 -9.54 -13.48 19.98
N ALA A 72 -9.21 -12.20 20.02
CA ALA A 72 -10.01 -11.18 19.33
C ALA A 72 -9.94 -11.34 17.81
N ALA A 73 -8.77 -11.70 17.27
CA ALA A 73 -8.62 -12.00 15.84
C ALA A 73 -9.47 -13.22 15.45
N THR A 74 -9.40 -14.30 16.22
CA THR A 74 -10.21 -15.51 15.98
C THR A 74 -11.71 -15.20 16.04
N ALA A 75 -12.15 -14.40 17.01
CA ALA A 75 -13.54 -13.96 17.11
C ALA A 75 -14.00 -13.09 15.93
N ALA A 76 -13.05 -12.40 15.26
CA ALA A 76 -13.28 -11.61 14.05
C ALA A 76 -13.08 -12.42 12.74
N ASN A 77 -13.12 -13.75 12.81
CA ASN A 77 -12.98 -14.69 11.69
C ASN A 77 -11.59 -14.72 11.03
N TYR A 78 -10.54 -14.28 11.72
CA TYR A 78 -9.17 -14.55 11.28
C TYR A 78 -8.75 -15.93 11.78
N GLN A 79 -8.27 -16.78 10.86
CA GLN A 79 -7.85 -18.15 11.18
C GLN A 79 -6.45 -18.43 10.62
N PRO A 80 -5.61 -19.22 11.32
CA PRO A 80 -4.30 -19.59 10.79
C PRO A 80 -4.48 -20.43 9.52
N LEU A 81 -3.88 -19.98 8.41
CA LEU A 81 -3.98 -20.73 7.15
C LEU A 81 -2.72 -21.52 6.86
N PHE A 82 -1.57 -20.96 7.17
CA PHE A 82 -0.27 -21.61 7.02
C PHE A 82 0.43 -21.65 8.39
N GLY A 83 1.38 -22.57 8.55
CA GLY A 83 2.33 -22.51 9.66
C GLY A 83 3.18 -21.24 9.61
N CYS A 84 4.15 -21.12 10.49
CA CYS A 84 5.05 -19.97 10.46
C CYS A 84 5.92 -20.00 9.20
N VAL A 85 5.90 -18.90 8.44
CA VAL A 85 6.61 -18.77 7.16
C VAL A 85 7.99 -18.18 7.40
N THR A 86 9.04 -18.93 7.02
CA THR A 86 10.43 -18.47 7.12
C THR A 86 11.09 -18.37 5.75
N GLY A 87 12.09 -17.49 5.64
CA GLY A 87 13.06 -17.42 4.55
C GLY A 87 14.43 -17.87 5.03
N PRO A 88 15.25 -18.53 4.19
CA PRO A 88 16.50 -19.17 4.64
C PRO A 88 17.48 -18.20 5.30
N ASP A 89 17.59 -16.96 4.83
CA ASP A 89 18.57 -15.97 5.34
C ASP A 89 17.93 -14.57 5.54
N GLN A 90 16.60 -14.48 5.57
CA GLN A 90 15.87 -13.22 5.55
C GLN A 90 15.00 -13.01 6.79
N GLY A 91 15.07 -13.90 7.77
CA GLY A 91 14.18 -13.93 8.92
C GLY A 91 12.86 -14.64 8.60
N ALA A 92 11.76 -14.13 9.11
CA ALA A 92 10.46 -14.74 8.90
C ALA A 92 9.39 -13.70 8.54
N MET A 93 8.31 -14.18 7.93
CA MET A 93 7.04 -13.45 7.87
C MET A 93 6.24 -13.68 9.15
N GLY A 94 6.21 -14.92 9.65
CA GLY A 94 5.41 -15.31 10.81
C GLY A 94 4.22 -16.19 10.44
N VAL A 95 3.26 -16.32 11.35
CA VAL A 95 2.01 -17.06 11.17
C VAL A 95 0.94 -16.13 10.65
N HIS A 96 0.36 -16.44 9.49
CA HIS A 96 -0.69 -15.64 8.88
C HIS A 96 -2.06 -16.13 9.35
N TYR A 97 -2.80 -15.25 10.01
CA TYR A 97 -4.19 -15.41 10.36
C TYR A 97 -5.04 -14.69 9.32
N ILE A 98 -5.70 -15.42 8.44
CA ILE A 98 -6.38 -14.87 7.27
C ILE A 98 -7.89 -14.86 7.49
N ASN A 99 -8.53 -13.74 7.13
CA ASN A 99 -9.98 -13.63 7.01
C ASN A 99 -10.38 -13.90 5.55
N LEU A 100 -10.81 -15.13 5.28
CA LEU A 100 -11.18 -15.55 3.92
C LEU A 100 -12.39 -14.80 3.34
N THR A 101 -13.22 -14.18 4.18
CA THR A 101 -14.33 -13.35 3.70
C THR A 101 -13.82 -12.04 3.12
N LEU A 102 -12.85 -11.39 3.77
CA LEU A 102 -12.20 -10.19 3.25
C LEU A 102 -11.38 -10.52 1.99
N TYR A 103 -10.58 -11.58 2.02
CA TYR A 103 -9.82 -12.00 0.84
C TYR A 103 -10.71 -12.25 -0.39
N ALA A 104 -11.92 -12.79 -0.20
CA ALA A 104 -12.82 -13.15 -1.28
C ALA A 104 -13.64 -11.97 -1.83
N ASP A 105 -13.74 -10.83 -1.12
CA ASP A 105 -14.54 -9.70 -1.56
C ASP A 105 -13.88 -8.88 -2.69
N GLY A 106 -12.57 -9.03 -2.86
CA GLY A 106 -11.80 -8.36 -3.91
C GLY A 106 -11.60 -6.86 -3.69
N LEU A 107 -11.80 -6.39 -2.46
CA LEU A 107 -11.62 -5.00 -2.06
C LEU A 107 -10.32 -4.83 -1.29
N ILE A 108 -9.79 -3.62 -1.25
CA ILE A 108 -8.66 -3.22 -0.41
C ILE A 108 -9.12 -2.08 0.48
N ASP A 109 -9.05 -2.27 1.80
CA ASP A 109 -9.48 -1.30 2.83
C ASP A 109 -8.41 -1.21 3.92
N SER A 110 -7.81 -0.03 4.11
CA SER A 110 -6.76 0.18 5.13
C SER A 110 -7.19 -0.18 6.55
N SER A 111 -8.49 -0.17 6.83
CA SER A 111 -9.04 -0.53 8.14
C SER A 111 -9.28 -2.04 8.33
N LYS A 112 -9.16 -2.83 7.26
CA LYS A 112 -9.54 -4.25 7.25
C LYS A 112 -8.51 -5.09 6.50
N PRO A 113 -7.29 -5.27 7.02
CA PRO A 113 -6.31 -6.14 6.37
C PRO A 113 -6.87 -7.56 6.25
N GLU A 114 -6.61 -8.22 5.14
CA GLU A 114 -7.04 -9.61 4.90
C GLU A 114 -6.28 -10.60 5.80
N ALA A 115 -5.06 -10.26 6.21
CA ALA A 115 -4.26 -11.10 7.11
C ALA A 115 -3.64 -10.30 8.26
N LEU A 116 -3.59 -10.94 9.42
CA LEU A 116 -2.83 -10.53 10.59
C LEU A 116 -1.63 -11.45 10.74
N ILE A 117 -0.45 -10.89 10.99
CA ILE A 117 0.79 -11.65 11.07
C ILE A 117 1.26 -11.73 12.52
N TYR A 118 1.45 -12.96 13.00
CA TYR A 118 1.88 -13.22 14.37
C TYR A 118 3.24 -13.91 14.41
N GLU A 119 4.06 -13.49 15.36
CA GLU A 119 5.30 -14.15 15.72
C GLU A 119 5.05 -15.09 16.89
N PRO A 120 5.43 -16.41 16.81
CA PRO A 120 5.44 -17.29 17.96
C PRO A 120 6.46 -16.80 18.99
N SER A 121 6.07 -16.73 20.26
CA SER A 121 6.95 -16.27 21.34
C SER A 121 6.56 -16.92 22.66
N ASN A 122 7.40 -17.81 23.18
CA ASN A 122 7.22 -18.48 24.48
C ASN A 122 5.81 -19.11 24.67
N GLY A 123 5.32 -19.80 23.65
CA GLY A 123 4.00 -20.45 23.67
C GLY A 123 2.82 -19.51 23.48
N ALA A 124 3.06 -18.24 23.19
CA ALA A 124 2.06 -17.23 22.83
C ALA A 124 2.27 -16.73 21.40
N LEU A 125 1.30 -15.98 20.89
CA LEU A 125 1.37 -15.31 19.58
C LEU A 125 1.38 -13.80 19.79
N ARG A 126 2.37 -13.12 19.22
CA ARG A 126 2.50 -11.67 19.26
C ARG A 126 2.23 -11.09 17.89
N LEU A 127 1.27 -10.17 17.78
CA LEU A 127 1.02 -9.43 16.54
C LEU A 127 2.29 -8.64 16.16
N VAL A 128 2.76 -8.81 14.93
CA VAL A 128 3.98 -8.16 14.42
C VAL A 128 3.71 -7.30 13.19
N GLY A 129 2.69 -7.64 12.41
CA GLY A 129 2.32 -6.92 11.20
C GLY A 129 0.97 -7.36 10.66
N VAL A 130 0.65 -6.86 9.49
CA VAL A 130 -0.51 -7.26 8.70
C VAL A 130 -0.10 -7.47 7.25
N GLU A 131 -0.99 -8.10 6.49
CA GLU A 131 -0.85 -8.22 5.05
C GLU A 131 -2.19 -7.93 4.39
N TYR A 132 -2.16 -7.05 3.39
CA TYR A 132 -3.27 -6.82 2.48
C TYR A 132 -3.09 -7.73 1.28
N ILE A 133 -4.12 -8.52 0.94
CA ILE A 133 -4.02 -9.54 -0.11
C ILE A 133 -5.27 -9.49 -0.97
N VAL A 134 -5.10 -9.50 -2.30
CA VAL A 134 -6.23 -9.63 -3.22
C VAL A 134 -5.89 -10.57 -4.37
N ASP A 135 -6.82 -11.46 -4.71
CA ASP A 135 -6.71 -12.34 -5.88
C ASP A 135 -6.56 -11.51 -7.16
N ALA A 136 -5.51 -11.78 -7.95
CA ALA A 136 -5.18 -10.98 -9.12
C ALA A 136 -6.26 -11.03 -10.21
N ALA A 137 -6.92 -12.18 -10.39
CA ALA A 137 -7.98 -12.32 -11.38
C ALA A 137 -9.26 -11.58 -10.94
N THR A 138 -9.55 -11.59 -9.65
CA THR A 138 -10.68 -10.83 -9.08
C THR A 138 -10.44 -9.33 -9.16
N TRP A 139 -9.25 -8.85 -8.79
CA TRP A 139 -8.87 -7.44 -8.92
C TRP A 139 -8.98 -6.94 -10.36
N SER A 140 -8.46 -7.70 -11.31
CA SER A 140 -8.41 -7.32 -12.73
C SER A 140 -9.77 -7.24 -13.42
N LYS A 141 -10.86 -7.74 -12.81
CA LYS A 141 -12.23 -7.58 -13.37
C LYS A 141 -12.65 -6.11 -13.39
N ASN A 142 -12.22 -5.31 -12.43
CA ASN A 142 -12.66 -3.94 -12.25
C ASN A 142 -11.51 -2.91 -12.29
N ASN A 143 -10.26 -3.36 -12.38
CA ASN A 143 -9.08 -2.51 -12.30
C ASN A 143 -8.09 -2.83 -13.44
N THR A 144 -7.50 -1.81 -14.03
CA THR A 144 -6.51 -1.94 -15.11
C THR A 144 -5.07 -1.81 -14.61
N SER A 145 -4.88 -1.42 -13.36
CA SER A 145 -3.57 -1.22 -12.73
C SER A 145 -3.44 -2.06 -11.47
N PRO A 146 -2.23 -2.42 -11.04
CA PRO A 146 -2.01 -3.04 -9.74
C PRO A 146 -2.60 -2.20 -8.60
N PRO A 147 -2.98 -2.84 -7.47
CA PRO A 147 -3.51 -2.11 -6.34
C PRO A 147 -2.45 -1.22 -5.67
N MET A 148 -2.94 -0.13 -5.08
CA MET A 148 -2.16 0.76 -4.22
C MET A 148 -2.97 1.09 -2.98
N LEU A 149 -2.30 1.21 -1.82
CA LEU A 149 -2.92 1.60 -0.57
C LEU A 149 -2.07 2.66 0.13
N GLU A 150 -2.65 3.84 0.41
CA GLU A 150 -1.95 4.96 1.05
C GLU A 150 -0.58 5.27 0.41
N GLY A 151 -0.52 5.22 -0.94
CA GLY A 151 0.69 5.47 -1.71
C GLY A 151 1.67 4.30 -1.79
N GLN A 152 1.37 3.14 -1.20
CA GLN A 152 2.18 1.93 -1.29
C GLN A 152 1.67 1.02 -2.40
N ALA A 153 2.56 0.59 -3.29
CA ALA A 153 2.23 -0.37 -4.34
C ALA A 153 2.27 -1.80 -3.80
N PHE A 154 1.34 -2.62 -4.26
CA PHE A 154 1.33 -4.05 -3.97
C PHE A 154 2.34 -4.79 -4.85
N GLN A 155 2.94 -5.84 -4.31
CA GLN A 155 3.72 -6.80 -5.07
C GLN A 155 2.81 -7.80 -5.76
N PHE A 156 3.22 -8.25 -6.95
CA PHE A 156 2.53 -9.32 -7.67
C PHE A 156 3.23 -10.66 -7.40
N VAL A 157 2.47 -11.62 -6.88
CA VAL A 157 2.90 -13.00 -6.68
C VAL A 157 2.25 -13.88 -7.73
N GLY A 158 3.05 -14.38 -8.66
CA GLY A 158 2.58 -15.24 -9.75
C GLY A 158 2.17 -16.64 -9.28
N SER A 159 1.60 -17.42 -10.20
CA SER A 159 1.32 -18.85 -9.98
C SER A 159 2.08 -19.67 -11.03
N PRO A 160 2.72 -20.81 -10.65
CA PRO A 160 2.71 -21.43 -9.31
C PRO A 160 3.60 -20.67 -8.31
N ASN A 161 3.20 -20.65 -7.04
CA ASN A 161 3.95 -20.07 -5.94
C ASN A 161 4.09 -21.07 -4.78
N ARG A 162 4.93 -20.72 -3.78
CA ARG A 162 5.21 -21.59 -2.64
C ARG A 162 3.99 -21.91 -1.74
N TYR A 163 2.94 -21.11 -1.86
CA TYR A 163 1.70 -21.24 -1.08
C TYR A 163 0.66 -22.11 -1.78
N GLY A 164 0.88 -22.48 -3.05
CA GLY A 164 -0.09 -23.23 -3.86
C GLY A 164 -1.34 -22.43 -4.20
N LEU A 165 -1.29 -21.11 -4.10
CA LEU A 165 -2.40 -20.20 -4.39
C LEU A 165 -2.42 -19.77 -5.86
N PRO A 166 -3.58 -19.34 -6.41
CA PRO A 166 -3.64 -18.54 -7.63
C PRO A 166 -2.75 -17.29 -7.50
N ALA A 167 -2.47 -16.62 -8.63
CA ALA A 167 -1.75 -15.35 -8.59
C ALA A 167 -2.50 -14.29 -7.78
N PHE A 168 -1.80 -13.51 -6.98
CA PHE A 168 -2.38 -12.49 -6.12
C PHE A 168 -1.47 -11.25 -6.03
N TYR A 169 -2.02 -10.17 -5.50
CA TYR A 169 -1.25 -8.99 -5.08
C TYR A 169 -1.19 -8.97 -3.55
N GLU A 170 -0.04 -8.58 -3.00
CA GLU A 170 0.19 -8.49 -1.56
C GLU A 170 0.91 -7.20 -1.17
N LEU A 171 0.68 -6.76 0.07
CA LEU A 171 1.40 -5.66 0.71
C LEU A 171 1.55 -5.97 2.20
N HIS A 172 2.76 -6.33 2.62
CA HIS A 172 3.10 -6.46 4.05
C HIS A 172 3.23 -5.10 4.71
N VAL A 173 2.79 -4.99 5.97
CA VAL A 173 2.96 -3.78 6.79
C VAL A 173 3.43 -4.16 8.19
N TRP A 174 4.71 -3.92 8.48
CA TRP A 174 5.34 -4.17 9.77
C TRP A 174 5.02 -3.05 10.77
N ALA A 175 3.80 -3.04 11.29
CA ALA A 175 3.32 -1.97 12.17
C ALA A 175 3.66 -2.21 13.65
N TRP A 176 3.83 -3.47 14.07
CA TRP A 176 4.00 -3.86 15.48
C TRP A 176 5.39 -4.40 15.81
N ARG A 177 6.18 -4.68 14.79
CA ARG A 177 7.57 -5.11 14.91
C ARG A 177 8.41 -4.32 13.92
N ASP A 178 9.35 -3.55 14.41
CA ASP A 178 10.29 -2.82 13.55
C ASP A 178 11.03 -3.78 12.61
N ASN A 179 11.11 -3.41 11.34
CA ASN A 179 11.84 -4.14 10.32
C ASN A 179 13.00 -3.30 9.79
N PRO A 180 14.26 -3.74 10.00
CA PRO A 180 15.44 -3.01 9.54
C PRO A 180 15.48 -2.79 8.02
N ASN A 181 14.80 -3.66 7.26
CA ASN A 181 14.77 -3.61 5.80
C ASN A 181 13.64 -2.75 5.25
N GLY A 182 12.81 -2.17 6.12
CA GLY A 182 11.67 -1.32 5.75
C GLY A 182 10.33 -1.88 6.18
N ALA A 183 9.34 -1.00 6.31
CA ALA A 183 8.02 -1.35 6.83
C ALA A 183 7.16 -2.16 5.84
N PHE A 184 7.51 -2.20 4.54
CA PHE A 184 6.68 -2.74 3.46
C PHE A 184 7.34 -3.86 2.65
N VAL A 185 8.33 -4.53 3.24
CA VAL A 185 8.99 -5.70 2.62
C VAL A 185 8.49 -6.99 3.26
N ASP A 186 8.54 -8.10 2.53
CA ASP A 186 7.94 -9.38 2.95
C ASP A 186 8.60 -9.97 4.20
N TRP A 187 9.92 -9.88 4.30
CA TRP A 187 10.70 -10.57 5.32
C TRP A 187 11.20 -9.61 6.40
N ASN A 188 11.10 -10.04 7.67
CA ASN A 188 11.63 -9.28 8.80
C ASN A 188 12.69 -10.11 9.52
N THR A 189 13.93 -9.62 9.51
CA THR A 189 15.06 -10.28 10.18
C THR A 189 14.96 -10.30 11.71
N LYS A 190 14.03 -9.53 12.29
CA LYS A 190 13.73 -9.53 13.72
C LYS A 190 12.56 -10.43 14.11
N VAL A 191 11.95 -11.13 13.13
CA VAL A 191 10.88 -12.09 13.36
C VAL A 191 11.42 -13.50 13.17
N THR A 192 11.01 -14.42 14.03
CA THR A 192 11.43 -15.82 14.01
C THR A 192 10.24 -16.76 14.13
N CYS A 193 10.40 -17.98 13.62
CA CYS A 193 9.46 -19.08 13.85
C CYS A 193 9.87 -20.01 14.99
N GLU A 194 10.90 -19.67 15.73
CA GLU A 194 11.32 -20.45 16.92
C GLU A 194 10.24 -20.34 18.01
N GLY A 195 9.81 -21.49 18.54
CA GLY A 195 8.77 -21.55 19.57
C GLY A 195 7.37 -21.90 19.06
N GLN A 196 7.28 -22.38 17.82
CA GLN A 196 6.08 -23.06 17.30
C GLN A 196 5.94 -24.46 17.86
#